data_134fbd72e70e05cc9d9ac1a84c312fdd
#
_entry.id   134fbd72e70e05cc9d9ac1a84c312fdd
#
_cell.length_a   1.000
_cell.length_b   1.000
_cell.length_c   1.000
_cell.angle_alpha   90.00
_cell.angle_beta   90.00
_cell.angle_gamma   90.00
#
_symmetry.space_group_name_H-M   'P 1'
#
loop_
_entity.id
_entity.type
_entity.pdbx_description
1 polymer ?
#
loop_
_entity_poly.entity_id
_entity_poly.type
_entity_poly.pdbx_seq_one_letter_code
_entity_poly.pdbx_strand_id
1 'polypeptide(L)'
;KSARGLRFLGCNELQIGSLDALEGMTELETVCLAGCGLWSIQPLSSGKKLRNVYLGRNNVSDLSPLIGCDIAEMYLDLNKLNGNSEAFRGLTVHGFIVMNGNGYAQEDLEYIRSTINGEADLEI
;
A
#
# COMPACT_ATOMS: atom_id res chain seq x y z
N LYS A 1 -1.45 23.49 8.15
CA LYS A 1 -0.69 23.22 8.66
C LYS A 1 -0.93 22.30 9.60
N SER A 2 -1.71 22.28 10.28
CA SER A 2 -1.84 21.40 11.25
C SER A 2 -2.54 20.15 10.93
N ALA A 3 -2.49 19.65 9.73
CA ALA A 3 -3.07 18.36 9.38
C ALA A 3 -2.21 17.19 9.85
N ARG A 4 -1.10 17.46 10.56
CA ARG A 4 -0.19 16.40 10.98
C ARG A 4 -0.82 15.40 11.93
N GLY A 5 -1.91 15.76 12.61
CA GLY A 5 -2.61 14.85 13.48
C GLY A 5 -3.68 14.03 12.79
N LEU A 6 -3.78 14.16 11.47
CA LEU A 6 -4.80 13.45 10.70
C LEU A 6 -4.56 11.94 10.76
N ARG A 7 -5.61 11.19 11.07
CA ARG A 7 -5.52 9.73 11.17
C ARG A 7 -6.20 9.02 10.00
N PHE A 8 -7.14 9.66 9.34
CA PHE A 8 -7.84 9.10 8.21
C PHE A 8 -7.82 10.09 7.05
N LEU A 9 -7.42 9.60 5.88
CA LEU A 9 -7.47 10.41 4.67
C LEU A 9 -8.19 9.62 3.59
N GLY A 10 -9.21 10.22 2.98
CA GLY A 10 -9.95 9.59 1.91
C GLY A 10 -10.12 10.54 0.75
N CYS A 11 -9.52 10.21 -0.37
CA CYS A 11 -9.57 11.01 -1.59
C CYS A 11 -9.71 10.12 -2.82
N ASN A 12 -10.55 9.09 -2.73
CA ASN A 12 -10.70 8.18 -3.86
C ASN A 12 -11.14 8.90 -5.12
N GLU A 13 -10.58 8.48 -6.25
CA GLU A 13 -10.99 8.94 -7.59
C GLU A 13 -10.68 10.41 -7.88
N LEU A 14 -9.82 11.03 -7.09
CA LEU A 14 -9.36 12.38 -7.38
C LEU A 14 -8.00 12.29 -8.06
N GLN A 15 -7.84 13.02 -9.17
CA GLN A 15 -6.56 13.02 -9.89
C GLN A 15 -5.57 13.91 -9.15
N ILE A 16 -5.01 13.40 -8.07
CA ILE A 16 -4.09 14.20 -7.29
C ILE A 16 -2.64 14.03 -7.73
N GLY A 17 -2.32 12.89 -8.35
CA GLY A 17 -1.00 12.68 -8.96
C GLY A 17 0.17 12.56 -7.98
N SER A 18 0.17 13.35 -6.92
CA SER A 18 1.29 13.41 -5.99
C SER A 18 0.78 13.44 -4.55
N LEU A 19 1.51 12.78 -3.67
CA LEU A 19 1.19 12.77 -2.24
C LEU A 19 2.14 13.65 -1.43
N ASP A 20 2.85 14.58 -2.09
CA ASP A 20 3.85 15.37 -1.38
C ASP A 20 3.29 16.10 -0.17
N ALA A 21 2.02 16.51 -0.23
CA ALA A 21 1.39 17.21 0.88
C ALA A 21 1.21 16.33 2.12
N LEU A 22 1.35 15.01 1.98
CA LEU A 22 1.19 14.09 3.09
C LEU A 22 2.48 13.82 3.83
N GLU A 23 3.59 14.33 3.33
CA GLU A 23 4.86 14.10 3.99
C GLU A 23 4.83 14.68 5.39
N GLY A 24 5.29 13.91 6.37
CA GLY A 24 5.26 14.35 7.75
C GLY A 24 3.97 14.07 8.50
N MET A 25 2.98 13.47 7.83
CA MET A 25 1.73 13.11 8.51
C MET A 25 1.91 11.79 9.22
N THR A 26 2.50 11.84 10.39
CA THR A 26 2.94 10.66 11.12
C THR A 26 1.82 9.91 11.83
N GLU A 27 0.63 10.48 11.90
CA GLU A 27 -0.48 9.86 12.63
C GLU A 27 -1.47 9.12 11.74
N LEU A 28 -1.24 9.08 10.43
CA LEU A 28 -2.17 8.41 9.52
C LEU A 28 -2.28 6.92 9.82
N GLU A 29 -3.50 6.43 9.92
CA GLU A 29 -3.79 5.03 10.15
C GLU A 29 -4.52 4.42 8.96
N THR A 30 -5.31 5.19 8.25
CA THR A 30 -6.06 4.72 7.09
C THR A 30 -5.93 5.73 5.95
N VAL A 31 -5.58 5.23 4.78
CA VAL A 31 -5.57 6.04 3.56
C VAL A 31 -6.41 5.34 2.50
N CYS A 32 -7.32 6.09 1.89
CA CYS A 32 -8.18 5.61 0.82
C CYS A 32 -7.89 6.48 -0.40
N LEU A 33 -7.03 5.98 -1.27
CA LEU A 33 -6.52 6.74 -2.39
C LEU A 33 -6.67 5.98 -3.70
N ALA A 34 -7.72 5.17 -3.82
CA ALA A 34 -7.94 4.39 -5.03
C ALA A 34 -8.24 5.30 -6.22
N GLY A 35 -7.70 4.95 -7.37
CA GLY A 35 -8.01 5.67 -8.60
C GLY A 35 -7.52 7.11 -8.65
N CYS A 36 -6.41 7.41 -8.01
CA CYS A 36 -5.92 8.78 -7.88
C CYS A 36 -4.76 9.12 -8.81
N GLY A 37 -4.38 8.21 -9.70
CA GLY A 37 -3.30 8.47 -10.64
C GLY A 37 -1.92 8.45 -10.00
N LEU A 38 -1.78 7.77 -8.87
CA LEU A 38 -0.52 7.77 -8.13
C LEU A 38 0.44 6.74 -8.69
N TRP A 39 1.72 7.07 -8.74
CA TRP A 39 2.74 6.08 -9.05
C TRP A 39 3.86 6.08 -8.02
N SER A 40 3.84 7.00 -7.08
CA SER A 40 4.76 6.97 -5.95
C SER A 40 4.00 7.18 -4.67
N ILE A 41 4.29 6.35 -3.67
CA ILE A 41 3.73 6.54 -2.32
C ILE A 41 4.84 6.87 -1.34
N GLN A 42 5.98 7.39 -1.86
CA GLN A 42 7.11 7.74 -1.01
C GLN A 42 6.75 8.68 0.15
N PRO A 43 5.87 9.67 -0.04
CA PRO A 43 5.52 10.54 1.09
C PRO A 43 4.86 9.83 2.26
N LEU A 44 4.34 8.60 2.05
CA LEU A 44 3.75 7.85 3.15
C LEU A 44 4.82 7.22 4.05
N SER A 45 6.09 7.28 3.66
CA SER A 45 7.13 6.61 4.42
C SER A 45 7.33 7.19 5.81
N SER A 46 6.87 8.42 6.06
CA SER A 46 6.98 9.01 7.39
C SER A 46 5.87 8.55 8.33
N GLY A 47 4.81 7.91 7.82
CA GLY A 47 3.70 7.50 8.65
C GLY A 47 3.76 6.02 8.98
N LYS A 48 4.27 5.68 10.14
CA LYS A 48 4.46 4.27 10.51
C LYS A 48 3.30 3.68 11.28
N LYS A 49 2.18 4.38 11.35
CA LYS A 49 0.97 3.90 12.01
C LYS A 49 -0.08 3.40 11.04
N LEU A 50 0.25 3.34 9.75
CA LEU A 50 -0.71 2.89 8.74
C LEU A 50 -1.11 1.45 8.98
N ARG A 51 -2.42 1.21 9.00
CA ARG A 51 -2.99 -0.11 9.17
C ARG A 51 -3.85 -0.53 8.00
N ASN A 52 -4.54 0.41 7.36
CA ASN A 52 -5.47 0.12 6.28
C ASN A 52 -5.10 0.98 5.09
N VAL A 53 -4.69 0.33 4.00
CA VAL A 53 -4.12 1.01 2.85
C VAL A 53 -4.91 0.60 1.62
N TYR A 54 -5.66 1.54 1.05
CA TYR A 54 -6.50 1.29 -0.12
C TYR A 54 -5.94 2.09 -1.29
N LEU A 55 -5.16 1.40 -2.13
CA LEU A 55 -4.44 2.02 -3.24
C LEU A 55 -4.78 1.40 -4.59
N GLY A 56 -5.93 0.75 -4.69
CA GLY A 56 -6.31 0.10 -5.95
C GLY A 56 -6.38 1.08 -7.11
N ARG A 57 -6.12 0.57 -8.31
CA ARG A 57 -6.26 1.35 -9.55
C ARG A 57 -5.39 2.60 -9.57
N ASN A 58 -4.15 2.42 -9.22
CA ASN A 58 -3.13 3.44 -9.37
C ASN A 58 -2.00 2.87 -10.24
N ASN A 59 -0.83 3.48 -10.20
CA ASN A 59 0.31 3.03 -10.98
C ASN A 59 1.51 2.74 -10.08
N VAL A 60 1.23 2.22 -8.90
CA VAL A 60 2.27 1.98 -7.90
C VAL A 60 3.09 0.75 -8.26
N SER A 61 4.41 0.85 -8.15
CA SER A 61 5.30 -0.28 -8.38
C SER A 61 6.27 -0.51 -7.22
N ASP A 62 6.37 0.41 -6.28
CA ASP A 62 7.30 0.31 -5.15
C ASP A 62 6.53 0.47 -3.85
N LEU A 63 6.51 -0.59 -3.04
CA LEU A 63 5.79 -0.62 -1.77
C LEU A 63 6.71 -0.38 -0.57
N SER A 64 7.99 -0.14 -0.81
CA SER A 64 8.94 0.01 0.29
C SER A 64 8.61 1.13 1.26
N PRO A 65 7.90 2.20 0.87
CA PRO A 65 7.52 3.21 1.85
C PRO A 65 6.63 2.68 2.98
N LEU A 66 6.04 1.51 2.81
CA LEU A 66 5.16 0.92 3.83
C LEU A 66 5.92 0.00 4.78
N ILE A 67 7.21 -0.20 4.58
CA ILE A 67 8.01 -1.02 5.50
C ILE A 67 8.03 -0.31 6.86
N GLY A 68 7.80 -1.07 7.92
CA GLY A 68 7.73 -0.53 9.26
C GLY A 68 6.32 -0.32 9.77
N CYS A 69 5.33 -0.42 8.89
CA CYS A 69 3.93 -0.33 9.29
C CYS A 69 3.40 -1.73 9.61
N ASP A 70 2.48 -1.82 10.56
CA ASP A 70 1.84 -3.08 10.91
C ASP A 70 0.46 -3.07 10.26
N ILE A 71 0.37 -3.62 9.06
CA ILE A 71 -0.78 -3.43 8.19
C ILE A 71 -1.78 -4.58 8.36
N ALA A 72 -3.05 -4.22 8.45
CA ALA A 72 -4.13 -5.19 8.51
C ALA A 72 -4.74 -5.45 7.14
N GLU A 73 -4.98 -4.39 6.37
CA GLU A 73 -5.66 -4.52 5.07
C GLU A 73 -4.92 -3.72 4.01
N MET A 74 -4.61 -4.37 2.91
CA MET A 74 -3.91 -3.72 1.82
C MET A 74 -4.59 -4.05 0.51
N TYR A 75 -5.13 -3.03 -0.15
CA TYR A 75 -5.76 -3.19 -1.46
C TYR A 75 -4.85 -2.57 -2.50
N LEU A 76 -4.30 -3.43 -3.36
CA LEU A 76 -3.35 -3.00 -4.38
C LEU A 76 -3.78 -3.44 -5.78
N ASP A 77 -5.05 -3.75 -5.96
CA ASP A 77 -5.54 -4.23 -7.24
C ASP A 77 -5.24 -3.24 -8.36
N LEU A 78 -4.90 -3.78 -9.53
CA LEU A 78 -4.70 -2.98 -10.74
C LEU A 78 -3.67 -1.87 -10.57
N ASN A 79 -2.51 -2.25 -10.06
CA ASN A 79 -1.36 -1.35 -10.01
C ASN A 79 -0.29 -1.84 -11.00
N LYS A 80 0.96 -1.48 -10.79
CA LYS A 80 2.04 -1.79 -11.72
C LYS A 80 3.12 -2.62 -11.05
N LEU A 81 2.70 -3.61 -10.25
CA LEU A 81 3.67 -4.49 -9.59
C LEU A 81 4.27 -5.50 -10.57
N ASN A 82 3.57 -5.76 -11.68
CA ASN A 82 4.09 -6.53 -12.82
C ASN A 82 4.64 -7.90 -12.44
N GLY A 83 3.97 -8.59 -11.52
CA GLY A 83 4.38 -9.92 -11.12
C GLY A 83 5.68 -9.96 -10.35
N ASN A 84 6.14 -8.81 -9.84
CA ASN A 84 7.40 -8.77 -9.09
C ASN A 84 7.21 -9.45 -7.74
N SER A 85 7.79 -10.63 -7.58
CA SER A 85 7.62 -11.42 -6.36
C SER A 85 8.37 -10.83 -5.18
N GLU A 86 9.24 -9.85 -5.41
CA GLU A 86 9.96 -9.18 -4.33
C GLU A 86 9.28 -7.91 -3.86
N ALA A 87 8.16 -7.52 -4.48
CA ALA A 87 7.52 -6.24 -4.19
C ALA A 87 7.07 -6.12 -2.73
N PHE A 88 6.79 -7.23 -2.09
CA PHE A 88 6.24 -7.24 -0.72
C PHE A 88 7.28 -7.52 0.34
N ARG A 89 8.54 -7.66 -0.05
CA ARG A 89 9.59 -8.05 0.90
C ARG A 89 9.72 -7.03 2.02
N GLY A 90 9.70 -7.52 3.25
CA GLY A 90 9.88 -6.69 4.42
C GLY A 90 8.62 -6.03 4.95
N LEU A 91 7.50 -6.17 4.23
CA LEU A 91 6.23 -5.65 4.74
C LEU A 91 5.71 -6.53 5.86
N THR A 92 5.04 -5.93 6.81
CA THR A 92 4.38 -6.66 7.90
C THR A 92 2.87 -6.55 7.69
N VAL A 93 2.22 -7.68 7.42
CA VAL A 93 0.79 -7.70 7.14
C VAL A 93 0.16 -8.86 7.90
N HIS A 94 -0.93 -8.59 8.61
CA HIS A 94 -1.60 -9.58 9.45
C HIS A 94 -3.04 -9.88 9.04
N GLY A 95 -3.52 -9.33 7.95
CA GLY A 95 -4.89 -9.54 7.50
C GLY A 95 -4.91 -10.08 6.09
N PHE A 96 -4.99 -9.20 5.11
CA PHE A 96 -5.02 -9.64 3.73
C PHE A 96 -4.43 -8.60 2.79
N ILE A 97 -4.04 -9.09 1.62
CA ILE A 97 -3.54 -8.27 0.52
C ILE A 97 -4.34 -8.65 -0.70
N VAL A 98 -5.02 -7.66 -1.30
CA VAL A 98 -5.70 -7.84 -2.58
C VAL A 98 -4.77 -7.33 -3.66
N MET A 99 -4.34 -8.20 -4.56
CA MET A 99 -3.30 -7.86 -5.53
C MET A 99 -3.64 -8.27 -6.96
N ASN A 100 -4.93 -8.47 -7.24
CA ASN A 100 -5.34 -8.87 -8.57
C ASN A 100 -5.03 -7.79 -9.59
N GLY A 101 -4.82 -8.21 -10.84
CA GLY A 101 -4.50 -7.25 -11.89
C GLY A 101 -3.06 -6.77 -11.87
N ASN A 102 -2.17 -7.43 -11.12
CA ASN A 102 -0.76 -7.05 -11.05
C ASN A 102 0.17 -8.10 -11.65
N GLY A 103 -0.37 -9.08 -12.36
CA GLY A 103 0.47 -10.03 -13.06
C GLY A 103 0.94 -11.22 -12.24
N TYR A 104 0.34 -11.46 -11.07
CA TYR A 104 0.74 -12.59 -10.24
C TYR A 104 -0.08 -13.83 -10.59
N ALA A 105 0.56 -14.99 -10.44
CA ALA A 105 -0.08 -16.27 -10.64
C ALA A 105 -0.12 -17.02 -9.31
N GLN A 106 -0.89 -18.11 -9.28
CA GLN A 106 -1.06 -18.89 -8.06
C GLN A 106 0.29 -19.40 -7.53
N GLU A 107 1.18 -19.76 -8.44
CA GLU A 107 2.47 -20.31 -8.04
C GLU A 107 3.39 -19.28 -7.41
N ASP A 108 3.08 -17.99 -7.52
CA ASP A 108 3.89 -16.94 -6.90
C ASP A 108 3.61 -16.80 -5.42
N LEU A 109 2.45 -17.25 -4.96
CA LEU A 109 1.95 -16.86 -3.63
C LEU A 109 2.78 -17.44 -2.48
N GLU A 110 3.27 -18.67 -2.64
CA GLU A 110 4.04 -19.27 -1.56
C GLU A 110 5.34 -18.50 -1.34
N TYR A 111 6.00 -18.13 -2.44
CA TYR A 111 7.21 -17.35 -2.32
C TYR A 111 6.94 -15.99 -1.70
N ILE A 112 5.87 -15.32 -2.15
CA ILE A 112 5.53 -14.02 -1.62
C ILE A 112 5.27 -14.08 -0.12
N ARG A 113 4.56 -15.12 0.34
CA ARG A 113 4.32 -15.29 1.77
C ARG A 113 5.63 -15.40 2.55
N SER A 114 6.67 -15.96 1.93
CA SER A 114 7.96 -16.09 2.60
C SER A 114 8.68 -14.76 2.73
N THR A 115 8.27 -13.73 2.00
CA THR A 115 8.94 -12.42 2.01
C THR A 115 8.31 -11.44 2.98
N ILE A 116 7.08 -11.69 3.43
CA ILE A 116 6.41 -10.77 4.35
C ILE A 116 6.55 -11.27 5.78
N ASN A 117 6.36 -10.34 6.72
CA ASN A 117 6.26 -10.67 8.13
C ASN A 117 4.79 -10.72 8.49
N GLY A 118 4.41 -11.66 9.38
CA GLY A 118 3.02 -11.84 9.74
C GLY A 118 2.35 -12.87 8.85
N GLU A 119 1.05 -13.03 9.03
CA GLU A 119 0.26 -13.97 8.26
C GLU A 119 -0.84 -13.22 7.55
N ALA A 120 -0.87 -13.30 6.24
CA ALA A 120 -1.86 -12.59 5.44
C ALA A 120 -2.45 -13.51 4.38
N ASP A 121 -3.73 -13.32 4.11
CA ASP A 121 -4.38 -13.96 2.96
C ASP A 121 -4.04 -13.13 1.73
N LEU A 122 -3.65 -13.81 0.67
CA LEU A 122 -3.28 -13.16 -0.59
C LEU A 122 -4.33 -13.47 -1.64
N GLU A 123 -4.89 -12.43 -2.26
CA GLU A 123 -5.90 -12.58 -3.29
C GLU A 123 -5.37 -12.03 -4.61
N ILE A 124 -5.36 -12.90 -5.63
CA ILE A 124 -4.90 -12.51 -6.97
C ILE A 124 -6.01 -12.57 -7.99
#